data_f1963cab5d952a2cd9f7355e0557051f
#
_entry.id   f1963cab5d952a2cd9f7355e0557051f
#
_cell.length_a   1.000
_cell.length_b   1.000
_cell.length_c   1.000
_cell.angle_alpha   90.00
_cell.angle_beta   90.00
_cell.angle_gamma   90.00
#
_symmetry.space_group_name_H-M   'P 1'
#
loop_
_entity.id
_entity.type
_entity.pdbx_description
1 polymer ?
#
loop_
_entity_poly.entity_id
_entity_poly.type
_entity_poly.pdbx_seq_one_letter_code
_entity_poly.pdbx_strand_id
1 'polypeptide(L)'
;MKLSVVIVNYNVKNYVEQCLLSLHKALEGIEAEVLLVDNHSVDGSVEYLREHFDWVRIVASRHNLGFARANNLAIRMSHGEYVLLLNPDTIV
;
A
#
# COMPACT_ATOMS: atom_id res chain seq x y z
N MET A 1 12.86 3.30 -11.68
CA MET A 1 12.12 3.50 -10.42
C MET A 1 13.07 3.35 -9.24
N LYS A 2 13.12 4.33 -8.37
CA LYS A 2 14.10 4.33 -7.27
C LYS A 2 13.61 3.56 -6.06
N LEU A 3 12.35 3.76 -5.67
CA LEU A 3 11.80 3.24 -4.44
C LEU A 3 10.42 2.64 -4.67
N SER A 4 10.19 1.45 -4.11
CA SER A 4 8.85 0.87 -4.02
C SER A 4 8.45 0.82 -2.55
N VAL A 5 7.32 1.44 -2.21
CA VAL A 5 6.75 1.39 -0.87
C VAL A 5 5.63 0.37 -0.89
N VAL A 6 5.69 -0.60 0.02
CA VAL A 6 4.73 -1.70 0.11
C VAL A 6 3.94 -1.60 1.40
N ILE A 7 2.62 -1.60 1.27
CA ILE A 7 1.69 -1.56 2.40
C ILE A 7 0.73 -2.74 2.28
N VAL A 8 0.47 -3.42 3.39
CA VAL A 8 -0.57 -4.45 3.47
C VAL A 8 -1.72 -3.92 4.30
N ASN A 9 -2.91 -3.92 3.73
CA ASN A 9 -4.12 -3.46 4.42
C ASN A 9 -5.03 -4.65 4.74
N TYR A 10 -5.54 -4.68 5.97
CA TYR A 10 -6.63 -5.57 6.35
C TYR A 10 -7.52 -4.86 7.37
N ASN A 11 -8.68 -4.40 6.92
CA ASN A 11 -9.71 -3.75 7.76
C ASN A 11 -9.19 -2.58 8.61
N VAL A 12 -8.23 -1.80 8.07
CA VAL A 12 -7.67 -0.63 8.76
C VAL A 12 -7.75 0.62 7.87
N LYS A 13 -8.89 0.80 7.21
CA LYS A 13 -9.11 1.87 6.24
C LYS A 13 -8.67 3.25 6.72
N ASN A 14 -9.04 3.63 7.95
CA ASN A 14 -8.70 4.96 8.47
C ASN A 14 -7.19 5.14 8.68
N TYR A 15 -6.52 4.11 9.14
CA TYR A 15 -5.06 4.16 9.31
C TYR A 15 -4.35 4.23 7.96
N VAL A 16 -4.79 3.42 7.01
CA VAL A 16 -4.22 3.43 5.66
C VAL A 16 -4.41 4.78 5.00
N GLU A 17 -5.57 5.39 5.14
CA GLU A 17 -5.81 6.72 4.57
C GLU A 17 -4.81 7.74 5.11
N GLN A 18 -4.62 7.79 6.41
CA GLN A 18 -3.65 8.70 7.03
C GLN A 18 -2.22 8.39 6.59
N CYS A 19 -1.88 7.13 6.50
CA CYS A 19 -0.57 6.69 6.03
C CYS A 19 -0.31 7.19 4.60
N LEU A 20 -1.27 7.00 3.69
CA LEU A 20 -1.14 7.41 2.30
C LEU A 20 -1.04 8.93 2.15
N LEU A 21 -1.82 9.68 2.92
CA LEU A 21 -1.75 11.14 2.89
C LEU A 21 -0.37 11.64 3.32
N SER A 22 0.18 11.10 4.40
CA SER A 22 1.51 11.49 4.86
C SER A 22 2.60 11.04 3.90
N LEU A 23 2.45 9.86 3.32
CA LEU A 23 3.40 9.29 2.38
C LEU A 23 3.47 10.08 1.08
N HIS A 24 2.33 10.51 0.54
CA HIS A 24 2.28 11.31 -0.68
C HIS A 24 3.15 12.56 -0.53
N LYS A 25 3.02 13.22 0.61
CA LYS A 25 3.82 14.39 0.91
C LYS A 25 5.30 14.08 1.08
N ALA A 26 5.61 12.99 1.78
CA ALA A 26 6.99 12.59 2.02
C ALA A 26 7.72 12.17 0.75
N LEU A 27 7.00 11.67 -0.27
CA LEU A 27 7.59 11.20 -1.52
C LEU A 27 7.73 12.29 -2.59
N GLU A 28 7.37 13.52 -2.30
CA GLU A 28 7.53 14.63 -3.25
C GLU A 28 8.99 14.72 -3.70
N GLY A 29 9.21 14.76 -5.01
CA GLY A 29 10.55 14.83 -5.59
C GLY A 29 11.31 13.52 -5.65
N ILE A 30 10.71 12.42 -5.17
CA ILE A 30 11.34 11.09 -5.22
C ILE A 30 10.63 10.25 -6.27
N GLU A 31 11.41 9.58 -7.12
CA GLU A 31 10.85 8.63 -8.08
C GLU A 31 10.47 7.35 -7.34
N ALA A 32 9.20 7.23 -7.02
CA ALA A 32 8.70 6.13 -6.19
C ALA A 32 7.34 5.64 -6.68
N GLU A 33 7.07 4.37 -6.40
CA GLU A 33 5.74 3.79 -6.56
C GLU A 33 5.25 3.33 -5.19
N VAL A 34 3.94 3.29 -5.02
CA VAL A 34 3.31 2.76 -3.81
C VAL A 34 2.40 1.61 -4.21
N LEU A 35 2.65 0.44 -3.62
CA LEU A 35 1.86 -0.76 -3.84
C LEU A 35 1.14 -1.11 -2.54
N LEU A 36 -0.16 -1.28 -2.63
CA LEU A 36 -0.97 -1.68 -1.49
C LEU A 36 -1.65 -2.99 -1.81
N VAL A 37 -1.36 -4.02 -1.02
CA VAL A 37 -2.09 -5.28 -1.11
C VAL A 37 -3.18 -5.28 -0.06
N ASP A 38 -4.43 -5.38 -0.52
CA ASP A 38 -5.57 -5.52 0.38
C ASP A 38 -5.82 -7.00 0.63
N ASN A 39 -5.76 -7.37 1.89
CA ASN A 39 -5.81 -8.76 2.33
C ASN A 39 -7.23 -9.23 2.59
N HIS A 40 -8.14 -8.95 1.66
CA HIS A 40 -9.55 -9.32 1.72
C HIS A 40 -10.32 -8.55 2.80
N SER A 41 -10.15 -7.23 2.82
CA SER A 41 -10.87 -6.34 3.75
C SER A 41 -12.37 -6.29 3.44
N VAL A 42 -13.16 -6.13 4.48
CA VAL A 42 -14.62 -6.02 4.38
C VAL A 42 -15.14 -4.67 4.87
N ASP A 43 -14.26 -3.71 5.09
CA ASP A 43 -14.59 -2.36 5.59
C ASP A 43 -14.78 -1.32 4.48
N GLY A 44 -14.82 -1.75 3.21
CA GLY A 44 -14.94 -0.86 2.06
C GLY A 44 -13.62 -0.21 1.66
N SER A 45 -12.49 -0.68 2.19
CA SER A 45 -11.16 -0.10 1.92
C SER A 45 -10.84 -0.01 0.44
N VAL A 46 -11.02 -1.12 -0.31
CA VAL A 46 -10.57 -1.20 -1.70
C VAL A 46 -11.27 -0.15 -2.57
N GLU A 47 -12.58 -0.08 -2.49
CA GLU A 47 -13.37 0.86 -3.29
C GLU A 47 -13.03 2.29 -2.94
N TYR A 48 -12.93 2.59 -1.65
CA TYR A 48 -12.61 3.92 -1.16
C TYR A 48 -11.21 4.36 -1.61
N LEU A 49 -10.23 3.49 -1.45
CA LEU A 49 -8.84 3.81 -1.78
C LEU A 49 -8.63 3.96 -3.28
N ARG A 50 -9.28 3.15 -4.10
CA ARG A 50 -9.22 3.29 -5.56
C ARG A 50 -9.79 4.62 -6.03
N GLU A 51 -10.84 5.08 -5.37
CA GLU A 51 -11.50 6.33 -5.73
C GLU A 51 -10.68 7.56 -5.31
N HIS A 52 -10.02 7.50 -4.15
CA HIS A 52 -9.35 8.66 -3.55
C HIS A 52 -7.83 8.70 -3.74
N PHE A 53 -7.21 7.56 -4.06
CA PHE A 53 -5.76 7.46 -4.20
C PHE A 53 -5.37 6.77 -5.51
N ASP A 54 -5.63 7.45 -6.62
CA ASP A 54 -5.41 6.90 -7.96
C ASP A 54 -3.92 6.68 -8.29
N TRP A 55 -3.03 7.30 -7.52
CA TRP A 55 -1.58 7.13 -7.66
C TRP A 55 -1.03 5.89 -6.95
N VAL A 56 -1.88 5.19 -6.19
CA VAL A 56 -1.51 3.96 -5.49
C VAL A 56 -1.92 2.76 -6.33
N ARG A 57 -1.01 1.83 -6.50
CA ARG A 57 -1.29 0.57 -7.18
C ARG A 57 -1.89 -0.41 -6.17
N ILE A 58 -3.18 -0.68 -6.31
CA ILE A 58 -3.92 -1.50 -5.35
C ILE A 58 -4.16 -2.89 -5.92
N VAL A 59 -3.77 -3.90 -5.14
CA VAL A 59 -4.01 -5.30 -5.45
C VAL A 59 -4.98 -5.85 -4.41
N ALA A 60 -6.20 -6.16 -4.84
CA ALA A 60 -7.22 -6.73 -3.96
C ALA A 60 -7.14 -8.25 -4.00
N SER A 61 -6.74 -8.86 -2.89
CA SER A 61 -6.69 -10.31 -2.79
C SER A 61 -8.08 -10.87 -2.47
N ARG A 62 -8.40 -12.00 -3.07
CA ARG A 62 -9.66 -12.71 -2.81
C ARG A 62 -9.64 -13.45 -1.48
N HIS A 63 -8.46 -13.62 -0.89
CA HIS A 63 -8.27 -14.34 0.35
C HIS A 63 -7.33 -13.53 1.25
N ASN A 64 -7.43 -13.75 2.55
CA ASN A 64 -6.42 -13.25 3.45
C ASN A 64 -5.18 -14.12 3.32
N LEU A 65 -4.13 -13.57 2.72
CA LEU A 65 -2.88 -14.28 2.47
C LEU A 65 -1.99 -14.37 3.70
N GLY A 66 -2.33 -13.63 4.76
CA GLY A 66 -1.42 -13.38 5.85
C GLY A 66 -0.42 -12.29 5.48
N PHE A 67 0.27 -11.78 6.49
CA PHE A 67 1.16 -10.62 6.32
C PHE A 67 2.34 -10.93 5.39
N ALA A 68 3.04 -12.03 5.63
CA ALA A 68 4.25 -12.36 4.89
C ALA A 68 3.97 -12.61 3.40
N ARG A 69 2.90 -13.35 3.09
CA ARG A 69 2.54 -13.64 1.68
C ARG A 69 2.12 -12.38 0.95
N ALA A 70 1.35 -11.51 1.60
CA ALA A 70 0.91 -10.26 1.00
C ALA A 70 2.09 -9.34 0.69
N ASN A 71 3.04 -9.23 1.61
CA ASN A 71 4.27 -8.48 1.37
C ASN A 71 5.08 -9.08 0.23
N ASN A 72 5.23 -10.40 0.20
CA ASN A 72 5.99 -11.07 -0.86
C ASN A 72 5.35 -10.87 -2.23
N LEU A 73 4.02 -10.88 -2.31
CA LEU A 73 3.32 -10.60 -3.55
C LEU A 73 3.65 -9.19 -4.05
N ALA A 74 3.56 -8.19 -3.18
CA ALA A 74 3.85 -6.81 -3.55
C ALA A 74 5.32 -6.63 -3.95
N ILE A 75 6.24 -7.27 -3.23
CA ILE A 75 7.67 -7.21 -3.55
C ILE A 75 7.93 -7.75 -4.96
N ARG A 76 7.30 -8.86 -5.33
CA ARG A 76 7.44 -9.43 -6.68
C ARG A 76 6.88 -8.52 -7.77
N MET A 77 5.91 -7.68 -7.44
CA MET A 77 5.31 -6.75 -8.39
C MET A 77 6.04 -5.40 -8.44
N SER A 78 6.98 -5.17 -7.53
CA SER A 78 7.65 -3.89 -7.41
C SER A 78 8.74 -3.70 -8.46
N HIS A 79 9.00 -2.45 -8.81
CA HIS A 79 10.01 -2.08 -9.81
C HIS A 79 11.16 -1.24 -9.24
N GLY A 80 11.09 -0.88 -7.96
CA GLY A 80 12.09 -0.03 -7.33
C GLY A 80 13.41 -0.74 -7.06
N GLU A 81 14.48 0.02 -7.06
CA GLU A 81 15.79 -0.48 -6.63
C GLU A 81 15.77 -0.85 -5.13
N TYR A 82 14.99 -0.10 -4.36
CA TYR A 82 14.81 -0.33 -2.93
C TYR A 82 13.35 -0.56 -2.64
N VAL A 83 13.06 -1.43 -1.67
CA VAL A 83 11.71 -1.73 -1.23
C VAL A 83 11.57 -1.39 0.25
N LEU A 84 10.60 -0.55 0.57
CA LEU A 84 10.27 -0.18 1.94
C LEU A 84 8.94 -0.83 2.32
N LEU A 85 8.96 -1.66 3.35
CA LEU A 85 7.75 -2.24 3.93
C LEU A 85 7.24 -1.31 5.01
N LEU A 86 6.01 -0.84 4.86
CA LEU A 86 5.44 0.17 5.75
C LEU A 86 4.15 -0.35 6.38
N ASN A 87 4.05 -0.23 7.70
CA ASN A 87 2.82 -0.57 8.39
C ASN A 87 1.75 0.50 8.14
N PRO A 88 0.47 0.11 7.93
CA PRO A 88 -0.57 1.08 7.60
C PRO A 88 -0.88 2.08 8.70
N ASP A 89 -0.50 1.81 9.95
CA ASP A 89 -0.67 2.75 11.06
C ASP A 89 0.49 3.75 11.21
N THR A 90 1.43 3.73 10.25
CA THR A 90 2.60 4.61 10.29
C THR A 90 2.28 5.97 9.69
N ILE A 91 2.77 7.04 10.34
CA ILE A 91 2.76 8.39 9.80
C ILE A 91 4.19 8.77 9.46
N VAL A 92 4.38 9.14 8.23
CA VAL A 92 5.71 9.42 7.68
C VAL A 92 6.06 10.90 7.81
#